data_4218add7da2d73db69f4274fe004cb4f
#
_entry.id   4218add7da2d73db69f4274fe004cb4f
#
_cell.length_a   1.000
_cell.length_b   1.000
_cell.length_c   1.000
_cell.angle_alpha   90.00
_cell.angle_beta   90.00
_cell.angle_gamma   90.00
#
_symmetry.space_group_name_H-M   'P 1'
#
loop_
_entity.id
_entity.type
_entity.pdbx_description
1 polymer ?
#
loop_
_entity_poly.entity_id
_entity_poly.type
_entity_poly.pdbx_seq_one_letter_code
_entity_poly.pdbx_strand_id
1 'polypeptide(L)'
;AFYTSASDKNGQIQCLAFSKDNGRTFTKYEKNPILSPADGLKDFRDPKVFRYEPEDKWVMIVSADKEMRFYESKNLKDWNYMSSFGEGYGVQPCQFECPDMVELSVDGDTNRKKWALIVNVNPGCYFGGSATQYFTGDFDGMKFSCDSQPNVTKWLDWGKDHYATVCFSNTGERTIAVPWMSNWQYCNIVPTKQFRSCLLYTSDAADE
;
A
#
# COMPACT_ATOMS: atom_id res chain seq x y z
N ALA A 1 10.84 10.77 -3.68
CA ALA A 1 9.43 10.52 -3.39
C ALA A 1 8.74 10.00 -4.64
N PHE A 2 7.87 9.00 -4.46
CA PHE A 2 6.95 8.51 -5.49
C PHE A 2 5.55 8.99 -5.16
N TYR A 3 4.79 9.38 -6.15
CA TYR A 3 3.45 9.92 -5.96
C TYR A 3 2.56 9.73 -7.18
N THR A 4 1.27 9.66 -6.95
CA THR A 4 0.28 9.67 -8.02
C THR A 4 -0.05 11.10 -8.41
N SER A 5 0.01 11.39 -9.71
CA SER A 5 -0.54 12.60 -10.29
C SER A 5 -1.84 12.24 -11.01
N ALA A 6 -2.92 12.94 -10.69
CA ALA A 6 -4.23 12.72 -11.27
C ALA A 6 -4.69 13.96 -12.04
N SER A 7 -5.24 13.74 -13.24
CA SER A 7 -5.84 14.80 -14.05
C SER A 7 -6.86 14.22 -15.03
N ASP A 8 -7.79 15.03 -15.49
CA ASP A 8 -8.78 14.63 -16.48
C ASP A 8 -8.14 14.20 -17.81
N LYS A 9 -6.98 14.77 -18.13
CA LYS A 9 -6.27 14.49 -19.38
C LYS A 9 -5.49 13.17 -19.35
N ASN A 10 -4.83 12.87 -18.24
CA ASN A 10 -3.87 11.77 -18.15
C ASN A 10 -4.33 10.64 -17.23
N GLY A 11 -5.50 10.78 -16.60
CA GLY A 11 -5.92 9.85 -15.55
C GLY A 11 -4.97 9.89 -14.35
N GLN A 12 -4.75 8.74 -13.74
CA GLN A 12 -3.83 8.55 -12.62
C GLN A 12 -2.52 7.94 -13.14
N ILE A 13 -1.41 8.62 -12.91
CA ILE A 13 -0.06 8.24 -13.35
C ILE A 13 0.92 8.30 -12.19
N GLN A 14 1.95 7.45 -12.19
CA GLN A 14 2.96 7.48 -11.14
C GLN A 14 4.12 8.38 -11.56
N CYS A 15 4.54 9.20 -10.62
CA CYS A 15 5.57 10.21 -10.81
C CYS A 15 6.65 10.10 -9.74
N LEU A 16 7.83 10.62 -10.08
CA LEU A 16 9.00 10.71 -9.22
C LEU A 16 9.34 12.17 -8.92
N ALA A 17 9.70 12.47 -7.67
CA ALA A 17 10.37 13.70 -7.28
C ALA A 17 11.55 13.36 -6.36
N PHE A 18 12.58 14.19 -6.39
CA PHE A 18 13.77 14.02 -5.57
C PHE A 18 14.09 15.29 -4.76
N SER A 19 14.74 15.08 -3.62
CA SER A 19 15.21 16.15 -2.74
C SER A 19 16.74 16.14 -2.66
N LYS A 20 17.33 17.30 -2.51
CA LYS A 20 18.78 17.50 -2.26
C LYS A 20 19.06 18.10 -0.88
N ASP A 21 18.03 18.31 -0.07
CA ASP A 21 18.06 19.01 1.21
C ASP A 21 17.36 18.22 2.33
N ASN A 22 17.48 16.88 2.30
CA ASN A 22 16.90 15.94 3.27
C ASN A 22 15.36 16.04 3.34
N GLY A 23 14.70 16.20 2.19
CA GLY A 23 13.24 16.17 2.10
C GLY A 23 12.54 17.49 2.42
N ARG A 24 13.26 18.60 2.54
CA ARG A 24 12.67 19.93 2.78
C ARG A 24 12.04 20.51 1.52
N THR A 25 12.69 20.32 0.38
CA THR A 25 12.16 20.70 -0.94
C THR A 25 12.25 19.54 -1.90
N PHE A 26 11.36 19.49 -2.88
CA PHE A 26 11.33 18.45 -3.90
C PHE A 26 11.31 19.03 -5.30
N THR A 27 12.13 18.45 -6.17
CA THR A 27 12.13 18.72 -7.60
C THR A 27 11.49 17.57 -8.33
N LYS A 28 10.51 17.83 -9.18
CA LYS A 28 9.87 16.79 -10.01
C LYS A 28 10.90 16.28 -11.03
N TYR A 29 10.88 14.97 -11.23
CA TYR A 29 11.71 14.37 -12.28
C TYR A 29 11.23 14.83 -13.66
N GLU A 30 12.15 15.26 -14.51
CA GLU A 30 11.84 15.88 -15.80
C GLU A 30 11.15 14.94 -16.80
N LYS A 31 11.41 13.63 -16.67
CA LYS A 31 10.83 12.60 -17.54
C LYS A 31 9.62 11.91 -16.94
N ASN A 32 8.91 12.56 -16.01
CA ASN A 32 7.62 12.07 -15.56
C ASN A 32 6.59 12.03 -16.71
N PRO A 33 5.65 11.07 -16.72
CA PRO A 33 5.47 10.00 -15.72
C PRO A 33 6.51 8.90 -15.84
N ILE A 34 6.85 8.26 -14.70
CA ILE A 34 7.70 7.06 -14.69
C ILE A 34 6.92 5.78 -14.91
N LEU A 35 5.60 5.83 -14.69
CA LEU A 35 4.70 4.71 -14.92
C LEU A 35 3.29 5.24 -15.23
N SER A 36 2.73 4.75 -16.31
CA SER A 36 1.36 5.05 -16.75
C SER A 36 0.50 3.79 -16.68
N PRO A 37 -0.83 3.92 -16.48
CA PRO A 37 -1.71 2.78 -16.48
C PRO A 37 -1.66 2.05 -17.82
N ALA A 38 -1.81 0.73 -17.77
CA ALA A 38 -2.11 -0.05 -18.94
C ALA A 38 -3.58 0.20 -19.38
N ASP A 39 -3.92 -0.27 -20.54
CA ASP A 39 -5.20 -0.01 -21.17
C ASP A 39 -6.42 -0.30 -20.27
N GLY A 40 -7.31 0.66 -20.19
CA GLY A 40 -8.63 0.53 -19.58
C GLY A 40 -8.69 0.62 -18.06
N LEU A 41 -7.57 0.82 -17.35
CA LEU A 41 -7.59 1.03 -15.91
C LEU A 41 -8.20 2.38 -15.55
N LYS A 42 -9.18 2.34 -14.65
CA LYS A 42 -9.83 3.54 -14.11
C LYS A 42 -9.05 4.09 -12.92
N ASP A 43 -8.65 3.21 -12.03
CA ASP A 43 -7.90 3.54 -10.81
C ASP A 43 -6.50 2.95 -10.89
N PHE A 44 -5.48 3.84 -10.78
CA PHE A 44 -4.07 3.46 -10.85
C PHE A 44 -3.25 4.40 -9.98
N ARG A 45 -3.13 4.07 -8.67
CA ARG A 45 -2.59 5.00 -7.67
C ARG A 45 -1.91 4.32 -6.48
N ASP A 46 -1.44 5.15 -5.56
CA ASP A 46 -0.89 4.77 -4.25
C ASP A 46 0.38 3.91 -4.37
N PRO A 47 1.47 4.43 -4.98
CA PRO A 47 2.67 3.65 -5.18
C PRO A 47 3.41 3.42 -3.86
N LYS A 48 3.62 2.16 -3.46
CA LYS A 48 4.55 1.74 -2.42
C LYS A 48 5.82 1.21 -3.06
N VAL A 49 6.97 1.75 -2.66
CA VAL A 49 8.27 1.31 -3.16
C VAL A 49 9.14 0.80 -2.01
N PHE A 50 9.74 -0.37 -2.18
CA PHE A 50 10.66 -0.95 -1.23
C PHE A 50 11.84 -1.64 -1.94
N ARG A 51 12.92 -1.85 -1.18
CA ARG A 51 14.09 -2.58 -1.66
C ARG A 51 13.86 -4.07 -1.48
N TYR A 52 14.09 -4.85 -2.54
CA TYR A 52 14.15 -6.31 -2.48
C TYR A 52 15.62 -6.75 -2.54
N GLU A 53 16.19 -6.97 -1.36
CA GLU A 53 17.63 -7.22 -1.19
C GLU A 53 18.13 -8.49 -1.90
N PRO A 54 17.38 -9.62 -1.90
CA PRO A 54 17.90 -10.86 -2.51
C PRO A 54 18.32 -10.72 -3.97
N GLU A 55 17.69 -9.82 -4.72
CA GLU A 55 17.97 -9.59 -6.14
C GLU A 55 18.51 -8.19 -6.45
N ASP A 56 18.88 -7.42 -5.41
CA ASP A 56 19.42 -6.06 -5.55
C ASP A 56 18.56 -5.19 -6.48
N LYS A 57 17.23 -5.16 -6.23
CA LYS A 57 16.27 -4.40 -7.04
C LYS A 57 15.25 -3.65 -6.18
N TRP A 58 14.56 -2.72 -6.79
CA TRP A 58 13.41 -2.04 -6.21
C TRP A 58 12.12 -2.69 -6.71
N VAL A 59 11.15 -2.80 -5.84
CA VAL A 59 9.81 -3.24 -6.14
C VAL A 59 8.84 -2.11 -5.87
N MET A 60 7.94 -1.85 -6.82
CA MET A 60 6.82 -0.93 -6.64
C MET A 60 5.52 -1.72 -6.69
N ILE A 61 4.64 -1.48 -5.72
CA ILE A 61 3.27 -1.96 -5.73
C ILE A 61 2.37 -0.77 -6.01
N VAL A 62 1.44 -0.92 -6.95
CA VAL A 62 0.45 0.11 -7.31
C VAL A 62 -0.94 -0.49 -7.27
N SER A 63 -1.87 0.22 -6.67
CA SER A 63 -3.29 -0.10 -6.74
C SER A 63 -3.78 0.08 -8.19
N ALA A 64 -4.38 -0.97 -8.75
CA ALA A 64 -4.83 -1.02 -10.13
C ALA A 64 -6.22 -1.65 -10.19
N ASP A 65 -7.26 -0.82 -10.07
CA ASP A 65 -8.65 -1.27 -9.93
C ASP A 65 -8.79 -2.31 -8.80
N LYS A 66 -9.06 -3.56 -9.13
CA LYS A 66 -9.29 -4.66 -8.17
C LYS A 66 -8.07 -5.52 -7.88
N GLU A 67 -6.90 -5.07 -8.28
CA GLU A 67 -5.64 -5.80 -8.06
C GLU A 67 -4.52 -4.86 -7.60
N MET A 68 -3.49 -5.44 -7.03
CA MET A 68 -2.20 -4.81 -6.79
C MET A 68 -1.25 -5.25 -7.89
N ARG A 69 -0.68 -4.30 -8.62
CA ARG A 69 0.32 -4.58 -9.65
C ARG A 69 1.72 -4.38 -9.13
N PHE A 70 2.57 -5.35 -9.40
CA PHE A 70 3.97 -5.35 -9.00
C PHE A 70 4.85 -4.98 -10.20
N TYR A 71 5.80 -4.09 -9.94
CA TYR A 71 6.78 -3.64 -10.91
C TYR A 71 8.17 -3.69 -10.30
N GLU A 72 9.19 -3.93 -11.13
CA GLU A 72 10.59 -3.90 -10.72
C GLU A 72 11.36 -2.77 -11.39
N SER A 73 12.43 -2.31 -10.72
CA SER A 73 13.38 -1.34 -11.24
C SER A 73 14.76 -1.55 -10.64
N LYS A 74 15.80 -1.30 -11.45
CA LYS A 74 17.20 -1.21 -10.97
C LYS A 74 17.64 0.21 -10.65
N ASN A 75 16.90 1.23 -11.10
CA ASN A 75 17.32 2.64 -11.06
C ASN A 75 16.25 3.61 -10.56
N LEU A 76 15.07 3.11 -10.11
CA LEU A 76 13.93 3.90 -9.62
C LEU A 76 13.24 4.78 -10.69
N LYS A 77 13.62 4.66 -11.94
CA LYS A 77 13.13 5.49 -13.06
C LYS A 77 12.42 4.66 -14.12
N ASP A 78 13.01 3.53 -14.45
CA ASP A 78 12.49 2.60 -15.47
C ASP A 78 11.88 1.41 -14.74
N TRP A 79 10.58 1.17 -14.97
CA TRP A 79 9.80 0.16 -14.26
C TRP A 79 9.23 -0.87 -15.24
N ASN A 80 9.45 -2.14 -14.94
CA ASN A 80 8.93 -3.27 -15.70
C ASN A 80 7.84 -3.99 -14.89
N TYR A 81 6.73 -4.28 -15.53
CA TYR A 81 5.66 -5.08 -14.93
C TYR A 81 6.15 -6.51 -14.64
N MET A 82 5.80 -7.02 -13.47
CA MET A 82 6.12 -8.39 -13.04
C MET A 82 4.88 -9.27 -12.94
N SER A 83 3.94 -8.86 -12.09
CA SER A 83 2.76 -9.66 -11.75
C SER A 83 1.65 -8.81 -11.15
N SER A 84 0.51 -9.44 -10.90
CA SER A 84 -0.55 -8.86 -10.08
C SER A 84 -1.08 -9.86 -9.05
N PHE A 85 -1.76 -9.30 -8.03
CA PHE A 85 -2.45 -10.06 -7.00
C PHE A 85 -3.68 -9.29 -6.52
N GLY A 86 -4.72 -10.00 -6.18
CA GLY A 86 -5.83 -9.50 -5.37
C GLY A 86 -7.20 -9.64 -5.97
N GLU A 87 -7.33 -9.72 -7.29
CA GLU A 87 -8.65 -9.93 -7.89
C GLU A 87 -9.29 -11.23 -7.38
N GLY A 88 -10.49 -11.10 -6.81
CA GLY A 88 -11.23 -12.20 -6.20
C GLY A 88 -10.80 -12.58 -4.78
N TYR A 89 -9.79 -11.91 -4.18
CA TYR A 89 -9.32 -12.18 -2.83
C TYR A 89 -9.89 -11.20 -1.81
N GLY A 90 -10.31 -11.72 -0.65
CA GLY A 90 -10.82 -10.94 0.47
C GLY A 90 -12.11 -10.18 0.15
N VAL A 91 -12.32 -9.07 0.85
CA VAL A 91 -13.44 -8.15 0.60
C VAL A 91 -13.06 -7.18 -0.50
N GLN A 92 -13.84 -7.14 -1.59
CA GLN A 92 -13.52 -6.38 -2.78
C GLN A 92 -14.76 -5.71 -3.40
N PRO A 93 -15.45 -4.83 -2.67
CA PRO A 93 -16.64 -4.15 -3.20
C PRO A 93 -16.30 -3.07 -4.23
N CYS A 94 -15.07 -2.58 -4.22
CA CYS A 94 -14.55 -1.53 -5.08
C CYS A 94 -13.06 -1.79 -5.39
N GLN A 95 -12.32 -0.77 -5.78
CA GLN A 95 -10.86 -0.84 -5.96
C GLN A 95 -10.15 -1.10 -4.63
N PHE A 96 -8.99 -1.68 -4.70
CA PHE A 96 -8.01 -1.69 -3.62
C PHE A 96 -7.27 -0.35 -3.54
N GLU A 97 -6.82 0.03 -2.34
CA GLU A 97 -6.16 1.32 -2.09
C GLU A 97 -4.96 1.16 -1.15
N CYS A 98 -4.05 2.13 -1.18
CA CYS A 98 -2.94 2.29 -0.24
C CYS A 98 -2.20 0.99 0.10
N PRO A 99 -1.60 0.29 -0.89
CA PRO A 99 -0.88 -0.94 -0.61
C PRO A 99 0.35 -0.68 0.25
N ASP A 100 0.63 -1.62 1.15
CA ASP A 100 1.94 -1.74 1.78
C ASP A 100 2.35 -3.20 1.84
N MET A 101 3.64 -3.47 1.96
CA MET A 101 4.13 -4.84 2.02
C MET A 101 5.40 -4.90 2.86
N VAL A 102 5.40 -5.79 3.85
CA VAL A 102 6.51 -5.96 4.80
C VAL A 102 6.79 -7.44 5.04
N GLU A 103 8.04 -7.77 5.27
CA GLU A 103 8.45 -9.11 5.69
C GLU A 103 8.50 -9.16 7.22
N LEU A 104 7.79 -10.10 7.81
CA LEU A 104 7.66 -10.26 9.26
C LEU A 104 8.10 -11.66 9.71
N SER A 105 8.65 -11.73 10.92
CA SER A 105 8.90 -13.01 11.61
C SER A 105 7.57 -13.63 12.05
N VAL A 106 7.45 -14.94 11.89
CA VAL A 106 6.27 -15.70 12.34
C VAL A 106 6.48 -16.14 13.77
N ASP A 107 5.57 -15.77 14.68
CA ASP A 107 5.62 -16.12 16.10
C ASP A 107 6.97 -15.76 16.78
N GLY A 108 7.57 -14.64 16.37
CA GLY A 108 8.87 -14.18 16.86
C GLY A 108 10.09 -14.99 16.37
N ASP A 109 9.89 -16.03 15.58
CA ASP A 109 10.99 -16.83 15.02
C ASP A 109 11.60 -16.11 13.79
N THR A 110 12.77 -15.56 13.95
CA THR A 110 13.50 -14.84 12.89
C THR A 110 13.93 -15.72 11.71
N ASN A 111 13.92 -17.05 11.87
CA ASN A 111 14.20 -18.00 10.80
C ASN A 111 12.96 -18.36 9.97
N ARG A 112 11.78 -18.01 10.47
CA ARG A 112 10.51 -18.19 9.78
C ARG A 112 9.92 -16.84 9.46
N LYS A 113 9.89 -16.50 8.21
CA LYS A 113 9.38 -15.20 7.76
C LYS A 113 8.24 -15.38 6.77
N LYS A 114 7.34 -14.43 6.76
CA LYS A 114 6.27 -14.28 5.79
C LYS A 114 6.12 -12.83 5.38
N TRP A 115 5.66 -12.62 4.19
CA TRP A 115 5.26 -11.31 3.71
C TRP A 115 3.81 -11.03 4.09
N ALA A 116 3.57 -9.85 4.62
CA ALA A 116 2.24 -9.30 4.83
C ALA A 116 1.98 -8.21 3.79
N LEU A 117 1.03 -8.45 2.90
CA LEU A 117 0.52 -7.47 1.95
C LEU A 117 -0.70 -6.80 2.57
N ILE A 118 -0.58 -5.53 2.90
CA ILE A 118 -1.63 -4.70 3.51
C ILE A 118 -2.40 -4.00 2.38
N VAL A 119 -3.71 -4.05 2.44
CA VAL A 119 -4.59 -3.52 1.41
C VAL A 119 -5.79 -2.84 2.04
N ASN A 120 -6.13 -1.67 1.56
CA ASN A 120 -7.26 -0.91 2.08
C ASN A 120 -8.44 -0.94 1.10
N VAL A 121 -9.65 -0.89 1.64
CA VAL A 121 -10.91 -0.88 0.88
C VAL A 121 -11.87 0.17 1.43
N ASN A 122 -12.59 0.87 0.54
CA ASN A 122 -13.60 1.84 0.92
C ASN A 122 -14.75 1.91 -0.12
N PRO A 123 -15.97 1.46 0.21
CA PRO A 123 -16.36 0.79 1.47
C PRO A 123 -15.80 -0.63 1.54
N GLY A 124 -16.04 -1.35 2.66
CA GLY A 124 -15.62 -2.76 2.78
C GLY A 124 -15.54 -3.26 4.22
N CYS A 125 -15.47 -2.35 5.19
CA CYS A 125 -15.42 -2.70 6.60
C CYS A 125 -16.61 -3.57 7.01
N TYR A 126 -16.35 -4.58 7.83
CA TYR A 126 -17.40 -5.41 8.44
C TYR A 126 -18.45 -4.59 9.19
N PHE A 127 -18.02 -3.47 9.80
CA PHE A 127 -18.90 -2.54 10.51
C PHE A 127 -19.37 -1.35 9.65
N GLY A 128 -19.04 -1.32 8.36
CA GLY A 128 -19.38 -0.26 7.43
C GLY A 128 -18.26 0.78 7.22
N GLY A 129 -18.17 1.32 6.02
CA GLY A 129 -17.18 2.30 5.61
C GLY A 129 -15.83 1.72 5.26
N SER A 130 -14.77 2.43 5.60
CA SER A 130 -13.39 2.08 5.27
C SER A 130 -12.83 0.96 6.16
N ALA A 131 -11.90 0.16 5.64
CA ALA A 131 -11.20 -0.88 6.40
C ALA A 131 -9.83 -1.19 5.81
N THR A 132 -8.98 -1.80 6.64
CA THR A 132 -7.69 -2.37 6.22
C THR A 132 -7.76 -3.89 6.37
N GLN A 133 -7.49 -4.61 5.29
CA GLN A 133 -7.31 -6.05 5.28
C GLN A 133 -5.87 -6.40 4.92
N TYR A 134 -5.44 -7.62 5.23
CA TYR A 134 -4.10 -8.06 4.88
C TYR A 134 -4.09 -9.51 4.38
N PHE A 135 -3.07 -9.82 3.62
CA PHE A 135 -2.80 -11.15 3.10
C PHE A 135 -1.39 -11.58 3.52
N THR A 136 -1.28 -12.77 4.09
CA THR A 136 0.02 -13.39 4.38
C THR A 136 0.41 -14.32 3.27
N GLY A 137 1.71 -14.40 2.98
CA GLY A 137 2.19 -15.27 1.92
C GLY A 137 3.70 -15.19 1.70
N ASP A 138 4.13 -15.72 0.58
CA ASP A 138 5.50 -15.66 0.13
C ASP A 138 5.64 -14.72 -1.06
N PHE A 139 6.76 -14.02 -1.12
CA PHE A 139 7.13 -13.19 -2.27
C PHE A 139 8.51 -13.61 -2.77
N ASP A 140 8.58 -14.08 -4.00
CA ASP A 140 9.79 -14.60 -4.62
C ASP A 140 10.60 -13.55 -5.39
N GLY A 141 10.24 -12.28 -5.22
CA GLY A 141 10.81 -11.16 -5.95
C GLY A 141 10.02 -10.78 -7.21
N MET A 142 9.17 -11.66 -7.70
CA MET A 142 8.32 -11.42 -8.87
C MET A 142 6.83 -11.47 -8.58
N LYS A 143 6.41 -12.43 -7.74
CA LYS A 143 5.00 -12.73 -7.49
C LYS A 143 4.73 -12.93 -6.01
N PHE A 144 3.62 -12.37 -5.55
CA PHE A 144 3.06 -12.68 -4.23
C PHE A 144 2.15 -13.90 -4.31
N SER A 145 2.39 -14.89 -3.46
CA SER A 145 1.62 -16.12 -3.34
C SER A 145 0.95 -16.19 -1.98
N CYS A 146 -0.37 -16.00 -1.95
CA CYS A 146 -1.15 -15.92 -0.71
C CYS A 146 -1.31 -17.29 -0.05
N ASP A 147 -1.16 -17.35 1.27
CA ASP A 147 -1.39 -18.56 2.08
C ASP A 147 -2.88 -18.89 2.25
N SER A 148 -3.75 -17.89 2.14
CA SER A 148 -5.18 -18.03 2.39
C SER A 148 -5.97 -18.30 1.11
N GLN A 149 -7.10 -18.98 1.25
CA GLN A 149 -8.07 -19.11 0.15
C GLN A 149 -8.71 -17.75 -0.18
N PRO A 150 -9.17 -17.52 -1.41
CA PRO A 150 -9.73 -16.24 -1.85
C PRO A 150 -10.86 -15.69 -1.00
N ASN A 151 -11.72 -16.55 -0.45
CA ASN A 151 -12.86 -16.17 0.37
C ASN A 151 -12.53 -15.88 1.86
N VAL A 152 -11.26 -15.96 2.24
CA VAL A 152 -10.80 -15.65 3.60
C VAL A 152 -10.38 -14.20 3.68
N THR A 153 -11.05 -13.44 4.55
CA THR A 153 -10.69 -12.04 4.84
C THR A 153 -10.06 -11.96 6.22
N LYS A 154 -8.87 -11.38 6.28
CA LYS A 154 -8.18 -11.05 7.53
C LYS A 154 -8.18 -9.53 7.67
N TRP A 155 -8.72 -9.04 8.79
CA TRP A 155 -8.75 -7.62 9.10
C TRP A 155 -7.55 -7.25 9.96
N LEU A 156 -6.88 -6.16 9.63
CA LEU A 156 -5.78 -5.64 10.46
C LEU A 156 -6.32 -4.99 11.73
N ASP A 157 -7.54 -4.49 11.69
CA ASP A 157 -8.28 -3.97 12.84
C ASP A 157 -9.77 -4.30 12.69
N TRP A 158 -10.44 -4.59 13.81
CA TRP A 158 -11.87 -4.93 13.86
C TRP A 158 -12.76 -3.71 14.17
N GLY A 159 -12.19 -2.54 14.37
CA GLY A 159 -12.92 -1.28 14.56
C GLY A 159 -13.22 -0.56 13.25
N LYS A 160 -13.84 0.60 13.38
CA LYS A 160 -14.17 1.48 12.23
C LYS A 160 -13.06 2.44 11.86
N ASP A 161 -12.17 2.77 12.79
CA ASP A 161 -11.21 3.87 12.65
C ASP A 161 -9.80 3.39 12.36
N HIS A 162 -9.67 2.58 11.31
CA HIS A 162 -8.40 2.06 10.87
C HIS A 162 -8.35 1.98 9.35
N TYR A 163 -7.66 2.93 8.71
CA TYR A 163 -7.61 3.01 7.25
C TYR A 163 -6.28 3.60 6.74
N ALA A 164 -5.97 3.33 5.47
CA ALA A 164 -4.80 3.85 4.77
C ALA A 164 -3.48 3.53 5.51
N THR A 165 -3.39 2.33 6.07
CA THR A 165 -2.24 1.88 6.87
C THR A 165 -0.99 1.81 6.02
N VAL A 166 0.09 2.44 6.51
CA VAL A 166 1.42 2.39 5.92
C VAL A 166 2.47 2.11 6.98
N CYS A 167 3.52 1.38 6.59
CA CYS A 167 4.64 1.06 7.46
C CYS A 167 5.80 2.03 7.25
N PHE A 168 6.43 2.44 8.35
CA PHE A 168 7.69 3.17 8.29
C PHE A 168 8.83 2.28 7.79
N SER A 169 9.76 2.89 7.06
CA SER A 169 11.02 2.25 6.67
C SER A 169 12.13 2.60 7.68
N ASN A 170 13.15 1.75 7.77
CA ASN A 170 14.36 1.98 8.57
C ASN A 170 14.08 2.12 10.08
N THR A 171 13.17 1.35 10.61
CA THR A 171 12.78 1.34 12.03
C THR A 171 13.59 0.39 12.90
N GLY A 172 14.68 -0.16 12.38
CA GLY A 172 15.52 -1.14 13.07
C GLY A 172 14.84 -2.51 13.14
N GLU A 173 14.76 -3.08 14.33
CA GLU A 173 14.19 -4.41 14.55
C GLU A 173 12.65 -4.41 14.61
N ARG A 174 12.03 -3.24 14.68
CA ARG A 174 10.58 -3.09 14.78
C ARG A 174 9.96 -2.78 13.42
N THR A 175 8.76 -3.30 13.18
CA THR A 175 7.89 -2.85 12.09
C THR A 175 6.79 -1.98 12.68
N ILE A 176 6.74 -0.71 12.28
CA ILE A 176 5.77 0.26 12.82
C ILE A 176 4.82 0.67 11.71
N ALA A 177 3.55 0.38 11.89
CA ALA A 177 2.48 0.77 10.99
C ALA A 177 1.71 1.97 11.56
N VAL A 178 1.26 2.86 10.69
CA VAL A 178 0.45 4.03 11.05
C VAL A 178 -0.78 4.09 10.16
N PRO A 179 -1.97 3.85 10.69
CA PRO A 179 -3.23 4.06 10.00
C PRO A 179 -3.79 5.47 10.24
N TRP A 180 -4.71 5.87 9.40
CA TRP A 180 -5.60 6.98 9.67
C TRP A 180 -6.71 6.53 10.63
N MET A 181 -6.77 7.14 11.80
CA MET A 181 -7.77 6.84 12.84
C MET A 181 -9.08 7.58 12.53
N SER A 182 -9.72 7.21 11.46
CA SER A 182 -11.04 7.71 11.05
C SER A 182 -11.65 6.81 9.97
N ASN A 183 -12.83 7.21 9.47
CA ASN A 183 -13.55 6.47 8.45
C ASN A 183 -14.21 7.42 7.46
N TRP A 184 -14.14 7.15 6.18
CA TRP A 184 -14.78 7.96 5.14
C TRP A 184 -16.30 8.10 5.31
N GLN A 185 -16.94 7.14 6.01
CA GLN A 185 -18.38 7.18 6.27
C GLN A 185 -18.81 8.42 7.07
N TYR A 186 -17.95 8.95 7.96
CA TYR A 186 -18.31 10.05 8.87
C TYR A 186 -17.23 11.12 9.09
N CYS A 187 -16.08 11.04 8.46
CA CYS A 187 -14.98 11.99 8.69
C CYS A 187 -15.37 13.46 8.41
N ASN A 188 -16.39 13.70 7.59
CA ASN A 188 -16.85 15.03 7.25
C ASN A 188 -17.90 15.60 8.22
N ILE A 189 -18.38 14.82 9.19
CA ILE A 189 -19.43 15.23 10.16
C ILE A 189 -18.98 15.19 11.62
N VAL A 190 -17.75 14.75 11.90
CA VAL A 190 -17.18 14.76 13.26
C VAL A 190 -16.75 16.16 13.67
N PRO A 191 -16.60 16.43 15.00
CA PRO A 191 -16.19 17.76 15.51
C PRO A 191 -14.88 18.28 14.90
N THR A 192 -13.97 17.39 14.55
CA THR A 192 -12.67 17.69 13.91
C THR A 192 -12.73 17.68 12.38
N LYS A 193 -13.91 17.75 11.77
CA LYS A 193 -14.13 17.66 10.32
C LYS A 193 -13.27 18.60 9.48
N GLN A 194 -12.95 19.78 9.99
CA GLN A 194 -12.06 20.74 9.32
C GLN A 194 -10.64 20.20 9.09
N PHE A 195 -10.20 19.22 9.90
CA PHE A 195 -8.93 18.50 9.78
C PHE A 195 -9.13 17.08 9.24
N ARG A 196 -10.34 16.73 8.76
CA ARG A 196 -10.73 15.39 8.34
C ARG A 196 -10.41 14.30 9.38
N SER A 197 -10.69 14.63 10.65
CA SER A 197 -10.49 13.71 11.80
C SER A 197 -9.06 13.18 11.92
N CYS A 198 -8.08 14.05 11.87
CA CYS A 198 -6.70 13.64 11.97
C CYS A 198 -6.34 13.22 13.41
N LEU A 199 -6.62 11.96 13.75
CA LEU A 199 -6.00 11.28 14.88
C LEU A 199 -5.12 10.18 14.31
N LEU A 200 -3.88 10.08 14.77
CA LEU A 200 -2.95 9.03 14.40
C LEU A 200 -3.04 7.91 15.43
N TYR A 201 -3.23 6.71 14.95
CA TYR A 201 -3.06 5.49 15.73
C TYR A 201 -1.77 4.80 15.29
N THR A 202 -0.97 4.34 16.22
CA THR A 202 0.23 3.56 15.92
C THR A 202 0.10 2.18 16.55
N SER A 203 0.32 1.14 15.76
CA SER A 203 0.47 -0.22 16.25
C SER A 203 1.89 -0.72 15.99
N ASP A 204 2.39 -1.56 16.88
CA ASP A 204 3.64 -2.29 16.69
C ASP A 204 3.28 -3.72 16.25
N ALA A 205 3.65 -4.10 15.05
CA ALA A 205 3.37 -5.43 14.50
C ALA A 205 4.14 -6.57 15.20
N ALA A 206 5.01 -6.25 16.16
CA ALA A 206 5.75 -7.24 16.93
C ALA A 206 4.96 -7.80 18.14
N ASP A 207 3.82 -7.23 18.48
CA ASP A 207 3.04 -7.59 19.67
C ASP A 207 1.77 -8.42 19.35
N GLU A 208 1.56 -8.85 18.09
CA GLU A 208 0.44 -9.70 17.67
C GLU A 208 0.87 -11.04 17.10
#